data_2f947f3b530e1e1c11fb43446a788e05
#
_entry.id   2f947f3b530e1e1c11fb43446a788e05
#
_cell.length_a   1.000
_cell.length_b   1.000
_cell.length_c   1.000
_cell.angle_alpha   90.00
_cell.angle_beta   90.00
_cell.angle_gamma   90.00
#
_symmetry.space_group_name_H-M   'P 1'
#
loop_
_entity.id
_entity.type
_entity.pdbx_description
1 polymer ?
#
loop_
_entity_poly.entity_id
_entity_poly.type
_entity_poly.pdbx_seq_one_letter_code
_entity_poly.pdbx_strand_id
1 'polypeptide(L)'
;MKKWMIFFVIVAALLVGANSYAPQLAEAGLCQALSATLNLHSDDVRVQASPGAKIFLGDIDAITVHATNFQAGDLTFAHFDCNLYGVHFKPLLALADQEVRVTRAESGEMTASIRSEELEKFLVKKVEGLKDPQVSFEDDAVRVQGRVKLGGLVSAQADVRGHFGMKGSKLMFIPSSVTVEGMGMQISTTQMASADIYDFAGFPLGIQPDSVTMRDGLLTIHGQVSNS
;
A
#
# COMPACT_ATOMS: atom_id res chain seq x y z
N MET A 1 -48.92 -27.01 -13.43
CA MET A 1 -47.59 -27.61 -13.18
C MET A 1 -46.49 -27.04 -14.09
N LYS A 2 -46.71 -26.90 -15.43
CA LYS A 2 -45.67 -26.34 -16.34
C LYS A 2 -45.18 -24.92 -15.97
N LYS A 3 -46.07 -24.01 -15.51
CA LYS A 3 -45.67 -22.63 -15.13
C LYS A 3 -44.75 -22.56 -13.92
N TRP A 4 -44.95 -23.41 -12.93
CA TRP A 4 -44.10 -23.53 -11.76
C TRP A 4 -42.71 -24.12 -12.09
N MET A 5 -42.69 -25.09 -13.03
CA MET A 5 -41.43 -25.67 -13.49
C MET A 5 -40.58 -24.65 -14.25
N ILE A 6 -41.22 -23.82 -15.10
CA ILE A 6 -40.53 -22.73 -15.80
C ILE A 6 -39.99 -21.70 -14.80
N PHE A 7 -40.79 -21.34 -13.78
CA PHE A 7 -40.34 -20.43 -12.72
C PHE A 7 -39.13 -20.98 -11.97
N PHE A 8 -39.15 -22.25 -11.57
CA PHE A 8 -38.01 -22.87 -10.90
C PHE A 8 -36.77 -22.96 -11.80
N VAL A 9 -36.91 -23.20 -13.08
CA VAL A 9 -35.81 -23.21 -14.04
C VAL A 9 -35.19 -21.82 -14.19
N ILE A 10 -36.02 -20.77 -14.27
CA ILE A 10 -35.55 -19.38 -14.35
C ILE A 10 -34.84 -19.01 -13.06
N VAL A 11 -35.39 -19.32 -11.90
CA VAL A 11 -34.76 -19.05 -10.61
C VAL A 11 -33.45 -19.82 -10.47
N ALA A 12 -33.41 -21.09 -10.86
CA ALA A 12 -32.16 -21.88 -10.84
C ALA A 12 -31.10 -21.29 -11.80
N ALA A 13 -31.51 -20.87 -13.02
CA ALA A 13 -30.59 -20.22 -13.96
C ALA A 13 -30.06 -18.89 -13.44
N LEU A 14 -30.89 -18.07 -12.78
CA LEU A 14 -30.49 -16.84 -12.13
C LEU A 14 -29.51 -17.11 -10.97
N LEU A 15 -29.76 -18.12 -10.14
CA LEU A 15 -28.87 -18.50 -9.04
C LEU A 15 -27.52 -19.02 -9.56
N VAL A 16 -27.52 -19.85 -10.59
CA VAL A 16 -26.28 -20.33 -11.24
C VAL A 16 -25.52 -19.17 -11.87
N GLY A 17 -26.22 -18.29 -12.58
CA GLY A 17 -25.64 -17.07 -13.15
C GLY A 17 -25.02 -16.18 -12.07
N ALA A 18 -25.77 -15.87 -11.03
CA ALA A 18 -25.27 -15.09 -9.90
C ALA A 18 -24.05 -15.73 -9.24
N ASN A 19 -24.07 -17.05 -9.05
CA ASN A 19 -22.95 -17.77 -8.46
C ASN A 19 -21.67 -17.70 -9.29
N SER A 20 -21.79 -17.71 -10.61
CA SER A 20 -20.64 -17.73 -11.53
C SER A 20 -20.09 -16.35 -11.86
N TYR A 21 -20.96 -15.33 -11.94
CA TYR A 21 -20.58 -13.98 -12.35
C TYR A 21 -20.33 -13.01 -11.19
N ALA A 22 -20.88 -13.27 -10.00
CA ALA A 22 -20.71 -12.37 -8.85
C ALA A 22 -19.24 -12.13 -8.46
N PRO A 23 -18.35 -13.14 -8.40
CA PRO A 23 -16.94 -12.89 -8.11
C PRO A 23 -16.28 -11.97 -9.13
N GLN A 24 -16.54 -12.18 -10.43
CA GLN A 24 -15.97 -11.35 -11.51
C GLN A 24 -16.44 -9.88 -11.43
N LEU A 25 -17.72 -9.68 -11.11
CA LEU A 25 -18.25 -8.32 -10.89
C LEU A 25 -17.62 -7.67 -9.66
N ALA A 26 -17.40 -8.45 -8.60
CA ALA A 26 -16.73 -7.96 -7.40
C ALA A 26 -15.24 -7.64 -7.66
N GLU A 27 -14.53 -8.46 -8.43
CA GLU A 27 -13.17 -8.19 -8.89
C GLU A 27 -13.09 -6.88 -9.67
N ALA A 28 -13.97 -6.70 -10.67
CA ALA A 28 -14.00 -5.49 -11.47
C ALA A 28 -14.32 -4.25 -10.62
N GLY A 29 -15.30 -4.35 -9.73
CA GLY A 29 -15.69 -3.25 -8.84
C GLY A 29 -14.57 -2.90 -7.83
N LEU A 30 -13.93 -3.91 -7.24
CA LEU A 30 -12.83 -3.72 -6.31
C LEU A 30 -11.59 -3.16 -7.03
N CYS A 31 -11.25 -3.69 -8.20
CA CYS A 31 -10.18 -3.17 -9.03
C CYS A 31 -10.42 -1.70 -9.39
N GLN A 32 -11.63 -1.33 -9.79
CA GLN A 32 -11.97 0.06 -10.10
C GLN A 32 -11.84 0.96 -8.88
N ALA A 33 -12.31 0.53 -7.72
CA ALA A 33 -12.20 1.27 -6.47
C ALA A 33 -10.73 1.46 -6.03
N LEU A 34 -9.93 0.42 -6.17
CA LEU A 34 -8.49 0.45 -5.83
C LEU A 34 -7.67 1.20 -6.87
N SER A 35 -8.01 1.12 -8.16
CA SER A 35 -7.30 1.80 -9.25
C SER A 35 -7.32 3.31 -9.12
N ALA A 36 -8.35 3.87 -8.51
CA ALA A 36 -8.41 5.30 -8.21
C ALA A 36 -7.27 5.76 -7.27
N THR A 37 -6.79 4.86 -6.41
CA THR A 37 -5.77 5.16 -5.39
C THR A 37 -4.43 4.50 -5.69
N LEU A 38 -4.42 3.29 -6.28
CA LEU A 38 -3.24 2.43 -6.41
C LEU A 38 -2.84 2.14 -7.85
N ASN A 39 -3.55 2.65 -8.84
CA ASN A 39 -3.28 2.42 -10.28
C ASN A 39 -3.10 0.93 -10.63
N LEU A 40 -4.00 0.08 -10.13
CA LEU A 40 -4.00 -1.37 -10.35
C LEU A 40 -4.62 -1.77 -11.69
N HIS A 41 -4.22 -2.93 -12.19
CA HIS A 41 -4.82 -3.58 -13.36
C HIS A 41 -5.83 -4.65 -12.93
N SER A 42 -6.73 -5.04 -13.82
CA SER A 42 -7.77 -6.04 -13.54
C SER A 42 -7.21 -7.39 -13.09
N ASP A 43 -6.03 -7.76 -13.56
CA ASP A 43 -5.39 -9.04 -13.24
C ASP A 43 -4.69 -9.05 -11.87
N ASP A 44 -4.53 -7.85 -11.27
CA ASP A 44 -3.87 -7.66 -9.97
C ASP A 44 -4.80 -8.01 -8.79
N VAL A 45 -6.10 -8.12 -9.03
CA VAL A 45 -7.11 -8.36 -7.99
C VAL A 45 -7.87 -9.66 -8.27
N ARG A 46 -7.97 -10.51 -7.26
CA ARG A 46 -8.78 -11.74 -7.29
C ARG A 46 -9.72 -11.79 -6.11
N VAL A 47 -10.96 -12.17 -6.38
CA VAL A 47 -12.02 -12.32 -5.38
C VAL A 47 -12.55 -13.75 -5.40
N GLN A 48 -12.57 -14.40 -4.26
CA GLN A 48 -13.10 -15.75 -4.11
C GLN A 48 -14.30 -15.73 -3.17
N ALA A 49 -15.39 -16.33 -3.59
CA ALA A 49 -16.58 -16.54 -2.78
C ALA A 49 -17.28 -17.84 -3.17
N SER A 50 -17.60 -18.68 -2.21
CA SER A 50 -18.32 -19.94 -2.43
C SER A 50 -19.44 -20.13 -1.41
N PRO A 51 -20.71 -20.09 -1.81
CA PRO A 51 -21.22 -19.78 -3.15
C PRO A 51 -21.01 -18.30 -3.52
N GLY A 52 -20.80 -17.99 -4.82
CA GLY A 52 -20.53 -16.62 -5.28
C GLY A 52 -21.67 -15.63 -4.94
N ALA A 53 -22.91 -16.11 -4.85
CA ALA A 53 -24.07 -15.29 -4.52
C ALA A 53 -23.98 -14.61 -3.12
N LYS A 54 -23.14 -15.09 -2.20
CA LYS A 54 -22.96 -14.46 -0.87
C LYS A 54 -22.34 -13.07 -0.94
N ILE A 55 -21.67 -12.73 -2.02
CA ILE A 55 -21.15 -11.38 -2.27
C ILE A 55 -22.27 -10.34 -2.21
N PHE A 56 -23.47 -10.66 -2.69
CA PHE A 56 -24.63 -9.77 -2.58
C PHE A 56 -25.10 -9.56 -1.14
N LEU A 57 -24.70 -10.44 -0.21
CA LEU A 57 -24.94 -10.30 1.23
C LEU A 57 -23.81 -9.56 1.93
N GLY A 58 -22.72 -9.26 1.21
CA GLY A 58 -21.55 -8.56 1.74
C GLY A 58 -20.44 -9.47 2.24
N ASP A 59 -20.45 -10.75 1.86
CA ASP A 59 -19.48 -11.75 2.32
C ASP A 59 -18.57 -12.21 1.18
N ILE A 60 -17.26 -12.17 1.42
CA ILE A 60 -16.22 -12.64 0.52
C ILE A 60 -15.29 -13.58 1.31
N ASP A 61 -14.98 -14.74 0.73
CA ASP A 61 -14.08 -15.72 1.39
C ASP A 61 -12.63 -15.24 1.42
N ALA A 62 -12.15 -14.77 0.26
CA ALA A 62 -10.80 -14.26 0.13
C ALA A 62 -10.71 -13.14 -0.92
N ILE A 63 -9.87 -12.17 -0.62
CA ILE A 63 -9.40 -11.15 -1.57
C ILE A 63 -7.89 -11.28 -1.63
N THR A 64 -7.35 -11.43 -2.84
CA THR A 64 -5.91 -11.38 -3.10
C THR A 64 -5.64 -10.21 -4.03
N VAL A 65 -4.69 -9.37 -3.64
CA VAL A 65 -4.17 -8.28 -4.48
C VAL A 65 -2.68 -8.51 -4.66
N HIS A 66 -2.23 -8.55 -5.91
CA HIS A 66 -0.83 -8.69 -6.26
C HIS A 66 -0.48 -7.66 -7.31
N ALA A 67 0.29 -6.65 -6.95
CA ALA A 67 0.66 -5.55 -7.83
C ALA A 67 2.17 -5.33 -7.87
N THR A 68 2.65 -4.92 -9.02
CA THR A 68 4.06 -4.57 -9.23
C THR A 68 4.21 -3.18 -9.82
N ASN A 69 5.22 -2.45 -9.35
CA ASN A 69 5.54 -1.10 -9.83
C ASN A 69 4.34 -0.14 -9.79
N PHE A 70 3.54 -0.19 -8.72
CA PHE A 70 2.40 0.68 -8.56
C PHE A 70 2.74 1.96 -7.79
N GLN A 71 1.99 3.01 -8.06
CA GLN A 71 2.20 4.31 -7.44
C GLN A 71 1.08 4.60 -6.44
N ALA A 72 1.46 4.98 -5.23
CA ALA A 72 0.55 5.48 -4.21
C ALA A 72 1.02 6.88 -3.76
N GLY A 73 0.30 7.91 -4.16
CA GLY A 73 0.73 9.29 -3.97
C GLY A 73 2.02 9.60 -4.74
N ASP A 74 3.04 10.09 -4.04
CA ASP A 74 4.36 10.39 -4.62
C ASP A 74 5.35 9.23 -4.55
N LEU A 75 4.96 8.11 -3.91
CA LEU A 75 5.82 6.96 -3.68
C LEU A 75 5.47 5.83 -4.64
N THR A 76 6.50 5.22 -5.23
CA THR A 76 6.36 4.03 -6.07
C THR A 76 6.77 2.80 -5.28
N PHE A 77 5.89 1.81 -5.26
CA PHE A 77 6.14 0.51 -4.64
C PHE A 77 6.55 -0.50 -5.71
N ALA A 78 7.59 -1.27 -5.42
CA ALA A 78 8.08 -2.30 -6.32
C ALA A 78 7.14 -3.50 -6.37
N HIS A 79 6.67 -3.93 -5.21
CA HIS A 79 5.74 -5.05 -5.04
C HIS A 79 4.73 -4.69 -3.95
N PHE A 80 3.53 -5.21 -4.14
CA PHE A 80 2.47 -5.17 -3.14
C PHE A 80 1.71 -6.48 -3.20
N ASP A 81 1.68 -7.17 -2.09
CA ASP A 81 0.94 -8.40 -1.90
C ASP A 81 0.01 -8.22 -0.71
N CYS A 82 -1.26 -8.58 -0.89
CA CYS A 82 -2.25 -8.52 0.15
C CYS A 82 -3.20 -9.70 0.05
N ASN A 83 -3.38 -10.41 1.13
CA ASN A 83 -4.31 -11.51 1.26
C ASN A 83 -5.25 -11.24 2.43
N LEU A 84 -6.54 -11.16 2.16
CA LEU A 84 -7.60 -11.00 3.14
C LEU A 84 -8.51 -12.21 3.14
N TYR A 85 -8.96 -12.64 4.30
CA TYR A 85 -9.87 -13.77 4.48
C TYR A 85 -11.05 -13.38 5.35
N GLY A 86 -12.23 -13.96 5.04
CA GLY A 86 -13.47 -13.69 5.77
C GLY A 86 -13.84 -12.20 5.74
N VAL A 87 -13.88 -11.63 4.54
CA VAL A 87 -14.08 -10.20 4.34
C VAL A 87 -15.57 -9.87 4.33
N HIS A 88 -15.95 -8.87 5.13
CA HIS A 88 -17.30 -8.32 5.15
C HIS A 88 -17.31 -6.87 4.65
N PHE A 89 -18.27 -6.55 3.82
CA PHE A 89 -18.51 -5.19 3.33
C PHE A 89 -20.01 -4.90 3.28
N LYS A 90 -20.39 -3.65 3.04
CA LYS A 90 -21.80 -3.24 2.94
C LYS A 90 -22.15 -3.02 1.47
N PRO A 91 -22.84 -3.98 0.79
CA PRO A 91 -23.10 -3.90 -0.65
C PRO A 91 -23.92 -2.68 -1.05
N LEU A 92 -24.91 -2.29 -0.23
CA LEU A 92 -25.76 -1.13 -0.53
C LEU A 92 -24.97 0.19 -0.48
N LEU A 93 -24.03 0.32 0.45
CA LEU A 93 -23.14 1.49 0.51
C LEU A 93 -22.13 1.47 -0.63
N ALA A 94 -21.59 0.30 -0.96
CA ALA A 94 -20.69 0.16 -2.09
C ALA A 94 -21.33 0.59 -3.42
N LEU A 95 -22.61 0.28 -3.61
CA LEU A 95 -23.38 0.72 -4.79
C LEU A 95 -23.70 2.23 -4.76
N ALA A 96 -24.00 2.78 -3.58
CA ALA A 96 -24.36 4.20 -3.42
C ALA A 96 -23.15 5.12 -3.58
N ASP A 97 -22.02 4.75 -2.96
CA ASP A 97 -20.82 5.57 -2.90
C ASP A 97 -19.82 5.24 -4.02
N GLN A 98 -20.07 4.18 -4.81
CA GLN A 98 -19.15 3.63 -5.82
C GLN A 98 -17.77 3.28 -5.21
N GLU A 99 -17.75 2.96 -3.92
CA GLU A 99 -16.56 2.66 -3.16
C GLU A 99 -16.78 1.39 -2.31
N VAL A 100 -15.94 0.38 -2.50
CA VAL A 100 -15.96 -0.83 -1.68
C VAL A 100 -15.11 -0.58 -0.44
N ARG A 101 -15.77 -0.44 0.72
CA ARG A 101 -15.09 -0.33 2.01
C ARG A 101 -15.21 -1.65 2.76
N VAL A 102 -14.07 -2.25 3.03
CA VAL A 102 -13.98 -3.41 3.93
C VAL A 102 -14.37 -2.96 5.33
N THR A 103 -15.43 -3.54 5.89
CA THR A 103 -15.89 -3.22 7.25
C THR A 103 -15.25 -4.11 8.30
N ARG A 104 -14.90 -5.34 7.90
CA ARG A 104 -14.25 -6.34 8.74
C ARG A 104 -13.56 -7.37 7.86
N ALA A 105 -12.42 -7.88 8.30
CA ALA A 105 -11.82 -9.11 7.82
C ALA A 105 -11.48 -9.99 9.02
N GLU A 106 -11.59 -11.31 8.89
CA GLU A 106 -11.27 -12.26 9.95
C GLU A 106 -9.76 -12.39 10.14
N SER A 107 -9.03 -12.38 9.04
CA SER A 107 -7.58 -12.36 9.02
C SER A 107 -7.07 -11.74 7.72
N GLY A 108 -5.82 -11.34 7.73
CA GLY A 108 -5.17 -10.85 6.53
C GLY A 108 -3.76 -10.38 6.80
N GLU A 109 -2.99 -10.39 5.74
CA GLU A 109 -1.61 -9.95 5.73
C GLU A 109 -1.34 -9.09 4.51
N MET A 110 -0.43 -8.16 4.65
CA MET A 110 0.06 -7.37 3.53
C MET A 110 1.58 -7.24 3.60
N THR A 111 2.18 -7.18 2.43
CA THR A 111 3.60 -6.85 2.26
C THR A 111 3.72 -5.83 1.14
N ALA A 112 4.41 -4.73 1.42
CA ALA A 112 4.71 -3.69 0.43
C ALA A 112 6.21 -3.42 0.41
N SER A 113 6.82 -3.42 -0.77
CA SER A 113 8.26 -3.23 -0.91
C SER A 113 8.61 -2.01 -1.76
N ILE A 114 9.63 -1.27 -1.33
CA ILE A 114 10.13 -0.06 -2.00
C ILE A 114 11.61 -0.26 -2.28
N ARG A 115 12.06 -0.01 -3.51
CA ARG A 115 13.49 -0.03 -3.87
C ARG A 115 14.19 1.27 -3.48
N SER A 116 15.50 1.20 -3.31
CA SER A 116 16.33 2.38 -3.06
C SER A 116 16.14 3.47 -4.12
N GLU A 117 16.09 3.10 -5.39
CA GLU A 117 15.91 4.03 -6.51
C GLU A 117 14.56 4.78 -6.46
N GLU A 118 13.52 4.13 -5.96
CA GLU A 118 12.22 4.78 -5.82
C GLU A 118 12.20 5.77 -4.63
N LEU A 119 12.90 5.44 -3.55
CA LEU A 119 13.13 6.39 -2.45
C LEU A 119 13.98 7.58 -2.90
N GLU A 120 14.99 7.38 -3.73
CA GLU A 120 15.79 8.47 -4.30
C GLU A 120 14.91 9.44 -5.10
N LYS A 121 14.06 8.92 -5.98
CA LYS A 121 13.10 9.72 -6.76
C LYS A 121 12.11 10.47 -5.86
N PHE A 122 11.61 9.81 -4.80
CA PHE A 122 10.74 10.41 -3.81
C PHE A 122 11.44 11.55 -3.08
N LEU A 123 12.68 11.35 -2.62
CA LEU A 123 13.45 12.35 -1.90
C LEU A 123 13.72 13.60 -2.73
N VAL A 124 14.02 13.45 -4.03
CA VAL A 124 14.18 14.59 -4.95
C VAL A 124 12.92 15.45 -5.02
N LYS A 125 11.74 14.82 -4.95
CA LYS A 125 10.46 15.55 -4.99
C LYS A 125 10.11 16.21 -3.66
N LYS A 126 10.48 15.59 -2.55
CA LYS A 126 10.05 16.03 -1.20
C LYS A 126 11.04 16.94 -0.48
N VAL A 127 12.32 16.81 -0.78
CA VAL A 127 13.37 17.58 -0.11
C VAL A 127 13.87 18.68 -1.04
N GLU A 128 13.44 19.91 -0.76
CA GLU A 128 13.84 21.06 -1.57
C GLU A 128 15.38 21.28 -1.54
N GLY A 129 15.95 21.43 -2.71
CA GLY A 129 17.39 21.64 -2.86
C GLY A 129 18.27 20.40 -2.78
N LEU A 130 17.71 19.21 -2.53
CA LEU A 130 18.43 17.93 -2.60
C LEU A 130 18.64 17.54 -4.06
N LYS A 131 19.88 17.21 -4.40
CA LYS A 131 20.28 16.76 -5.74
C LYS A 131 21.06 15.46 -5.64
N ASP A 132 20.81 14.59 -6.63
CA ASP A 132 21.48 13.32 -6.82
C ASP A 132 21.54 12.48 -5.52
N PRO A 133 20.40 12.27 -4.82
CA PRO A 133 20.40 11.42 -3.64
C PRO A 133 20.77 10.00 -4.02
N GLN A 134 21.54 9.35 -3.18
CA GLN A 134 21.86 7.93 -3.22
C GLN A 134 21.39 7.30 -1.92
N VAL A 135 20.55 6.30 -2.03
CA VAL A 135 19.98 5.56 -0.88
C VAL A 135 20.58 4.17 -0.85
N SER A 136 21.18 3.80 0.27
CA SER A 136 21.67 2.46 0.53
C SER A 136 21.09 1.90 1.82
N PHE A 137 20.68 0.63 1.78
CA PHE A 137 20.22 -0.10 2.96
C PHE A 137 21.39 -0.92 3.52
N GLU A 138 21.64 -0.76 4.80
CA GLU A 138 22.72 -1.41 5.54
C GLU A 138 22.07 -2.16 6.73
N ASP A 139 21.74 -3.45 6.57
CA ASP A 139 21.00 -4.26 7.53
C ASP A 139 19.77 -3.49 8.11
N ASP A 140 19.76 -3.08 9.36
CA ASP A 140 18.66 -2.33 9.95
C ASP A 140 18.79 -0.80 9.82
N ALA A 141 19.74 -0.31 9.01
CA ALA A 141 19.99 1.11 8.82
C ALA A 141 19.83 1.52 7.34
N VAL A 142 19.51 2.79 7.13
CA VAL A 142 19.53 3.41 5.82
C VAL A 142 20.49 4.59 5.82
N ARG A 143 21.25 4.70 4.75
CA ARG A 143 22.12 5.83 4.48
C ARG A 143 21.64 6.58 3.26
N VAL A 144 21.48 7.87 3.39
CA VAL A 144 21.12 8.78 2.32
C VAL A 144 22.25 9.78 2.11
N GLN A 145 22.85 9.76 0.94
CA GLN A 145 23.89 10.72 0.55
C GLN A 145 23.38 11.59 -0.59
N GLY A 146 23.75 12.87 -0.62
CA GLY A 146 23.34 13.75 -1.69
C GLY A 146 23.91 15.14 -1.54
N ARG A 147 23.72 15.96 -2.55
CA ARG A 147 24.12 17.37 -2.54
C ARG A 147 22.94 18.24 -2.13
N VAL A 148 23.14 19.10 -1.16
CA VAL A 148 22.13 20.06 -0.71
C VAL A 148 22.58 21.50 -0.99
N LYS A 149 21.63 22.36 -1.36
CA LYS A 149 21.89 23.79 -1.50
C LYS A 149 21.52 24.49 -0.20
N LEU A 150 22.50 25.08 0.45
CA LEU A 150 22.32 25.89 1.65
C LEU A 150 22.17 27.37 1.24
N GLY A 151 21.04 27.98 1.60
CA GLY A 151 20.76 29.39 1.30
C GLY A 151 20.75 29.73 -0.20
N GLY A 152 20.56 28.72 -1.07
CA GLY A 152 20.49 28.91 -2.52
C GLY A 152 21.82 29.10 -3.25
N LEU A 153 22.91 29.36 -2.54
CA LEU A 153 24.20 29.73 -3.16
C LEU A 153 25.32 28.69 -2.92
N VAL A 154 25.29 27.97 -1.80
CA VAL A 154 26.35 27.04 -1.41
C VAL A 154 25.89 25.62 -1.59
N SER A 155 26.63 24.82 -2.35
CA SER A 155 26.44 23.37 -2.43
C SER A 155 27.27 22.67 -1.36
N ALA A 156 26.65 21.83 -0.57
CA ALA A 156 27.29 21.01 0.45
C ALA A 156 26.92 19.54 0.22
N GLN A 157 27.80 18.63 0.63
CA GLN A 157 27.50 17.20 0.64
C GLN A 157 26.83 16.86 1.97
N ALA A 158 25.68 16.21 1.91
CA ALA A 158 24.97 15.68 3.07
C ALA A 158 25.09 14.16 3.11
N ASP A 159 25.32 13.61 4.28
CA ASP A 159 25.31 12.18 4.60
C ASP A 159 24.40 12.00 5.81
N VAL A 160 23.29 11.35 5.62
CA VAL A 160 22.27 11.11 6.64
C VAL A 160 22.15 9.62 6.88
N ARG A 161 22.27 9.20 8.13
CA ARG A 161 22.00 7.83 8.55
C ARG A 161 20.79 7.80 9.46
N GLY A 162 20.03 6.73 9.37
CA GLY A 162 18.84 6.54 10.17
C GLY A 162 18.24 5.15 9.99
N HIS A 163 17.03 5.01 10.41
CA HIS A 163 16.24 3.79 10.19
C HIS A 163 14.80 4.17 9.86
N PHE A 164 14.07 3.24 9.24
CA PHE A 164 12.64 3.37 9.07
C PHE A 164 11.93 2.69 10.24
N GLY A 165 10.78 3.25 10.63
CA GLY A 165 9.93 2.69 11.67
C GLY A 165 8.47 3.02 11.43
N MET A 166 7.59 2.31 12.12
CA MET A 166 6.15 2.57 12.10
C MET A 166 5.73 3.34 13.35
N LYS A 167 4.85 4.33 13.16
CA LYS A 167 4.16 5.03 14.25
C LYS A 167 2.68 5.12 13.92
N GLY A 168 1.91 4.20 14.47
CA GLY A 168 0.52 3.99 14.02
C GLY A 168 0.49 3.63 12.53
N SER A 169 -0.29 4.33 11.74
CA SER A 169 -0.37 4.13 10.28
C SER A 169 0.77 4.74 9.47
N LYS A 170 1.73 5.43 10.12
CA LYS A 170 2.74 6.21 9.41
C LYS A 170 4.08 5.48 9.32
N LEU A 171 4.61 5.37 8.11
CA LEU A 171 6.01 5.06 7.87
C LEU A 171 6.83 6.32 8.09
N MET A 172 7.78 6.24 9.01
CA MET A 172 8.64 7.34 9.39
C MET A 172 10.09 7.02 9.11
N PHE A 173 10.84 8.05 8.71
CA PHE A 173 12.29 8.02 8.75
C PHE A 173 12.78 8.67 10.05
N ILE A 174 13.61 7.96 10.79
CA ILE A 174 14.17 8.38 12.08
C ILE A 174 15.67 8.52 11.91
N PRO A 175 16.17 9.76 11.74
CA PRO A 175 17.60 9.99 11.56
C PRO A 175 18.37 9.72 12.85
N SER A 176 19.53 9.06 12.74
CA SER A 176 20.45 8.82 13.84
C SER A 176 21.67 9.75 13.80
N SER A 177 22.09 10.14 12.59
CA SER A 177 23.18 11.11 12.41
C SER A 177 23.05 11.84 11.08
N VAL A 178 23.48 13.08 11.05
CA VAL A 178 23.63 13.88 9.83
C VAL A 178 24.97 14.54 9.82
N THR A 179 25.67 14.42 8.71
CA THR A 179 26.93 15.09 8.44
C THR A 179 26.75 15.97 7.20
N VAL A 180 27.14 17.22 7.27
CA VAL A 180 27.13 18.14 6.14
C VAL A 180 28.53 18.68 5.96
N GLU A 181 29.09 18.47 4.78
CA GLU A 181 30.43 18.93 4.40
C GLU A 181 30.32 19.99 3.30
N GLY A 182 30.88 21.17 3.56
CA GLY A 182 30.95 22.25 2.60
C GLY A 182 31.87 23.37 3.05
N MET A 183 32.52 24.06 2.10
CA MET A 183 33.41 25.20 2.35
C MET A 183 34.52 24.92 3.38
N GLY A 184 35.03 23.68 3.42
CA GLY A 184 36.07 23.29 4.40
C GLY A 184 35.60 23.07 5.84
N MET A 185 34.28 23.05 6.07
CA MET A 185 33.67 22.78 7.38
C MET A 185 32.84 21.50 7.30
N GLN A 186 32.86 20.75 8.38
CA GLN A 186 32.01 19.58 8.60
C GLN A 186 31.14 19.82 9.82
N ILE A 187 29.84 19.69 9.66
CA ILE A 187 28.88 19.79 10.75
C ILE A 187 28.19 18.44 10.90
N SER A 188 28.22 17.88 12.09
CA SER A 188 27.54 16.64 12.42
C SER A 188 26.57 16.88 13.55
N THR A 189 25.38 16.29 13.46
CA THR A 189 24.36 16.34 14.52
C THR A 189 23.65 15.00 14.66
N THR A 190 23.28 14.67 15.89
CA THR A 190 22.44 13.51 16.23
C THR A 190 21.04 13.93 16.71
N GLN A 191 20.78 15.25 16.77
CA GLN A 191 19.48 15.80 17.19
C GLN A 191 18.68 16.24 15.98
N MET A 192 17.84 15.37 15.49
CA MET A 192 16.97 15.65 14.35
C MET A 192 15.56 15.14 14.59
N ALA A 193 14.60 15.85 14.02
CA ALA A 193 13.22 15.41 14.00
C ALA A 193 13.05 14.27 13.00
N SER A 194 12.19 13.30 13.33
CA SER A 194 11.76 12.26 12.42
C SER A 194 10.88 12.87 11.31
N ALA A 195 10.90 12.25 10.14
CA ALA A 195 10.14 12.67 8.98
C ALA A 195 9.08 11.64 8.60
N ASP A 196 7.84 12.08 8.37
CA ASP A 196 6.77 11.23 7.82
C ASP A 196 7.06 10.97 6.34
N ILE A 197 7.14 9.71 5.95
CA ILE A 197 7.37 9.29 4.56
C ILE A 197 6.04 8.99 3.87
N TYR A 198 5.20 8.17 4.50
CA TYR A 198 3.91 7.77 3.94
C TYR A 198 2.91 7.47 5.06
N ASP A 199 1.64 7.84 4.85
CA ASP A 199 0.55 7.55 5.79
C ASP A 199 -0.42 6.52 5.19
N PHE A 200 -0.48 5.35 5.80
CA PHE A 200 -1.37 4.25 5.42
C PHE A 200 -2.79 4.38 6.00
N ALA A 201 -3.12 5.45 6.74
CA ALA A 201 -4.45 5.62 7.33
C ALA A 201 -5.58 5.61 6.29
N GLY A 202 -5.27 6.07 5.07
CA GLY A 202 -6.21 6.06 3.93
C GLY A 202 -6.12 4.81 3.05
N PHE A 203 -5.40 3.77 3.47
CA PHE A 203 -5.23 2.59 2.64
C PHE A 203 -6.54 1.79 2.55
N PRO A 204 -7.05 1.47 1.34
CA PRO A 204 -8.45 1.08 1.15
C PRO A 204 -8.82 -0.30 1.70
N LEU A 205 -7.87 -1.15 2.03
CA LEU A 205 -8.12 -2.54 2.46
C LEU A 205 -8.24 -2.73 3.98
N GLY A 206 -8.15 -1.64 4.77
CA GLY A 206 -8.32 -1.72 6.23
C GLY A 206 -7.19 -2.44 6.97
N ILE A 207 -6.08 -2.76 6.30
CA ILE A 207 -4.88 -3.33 6.91
C ILE A 207 -4.02 -2.20 7.45
N GLN A 208 -3.51 -2.37 8.65
CA GLN A 208 -2.55 -1.44 9.22
C GLN A 208 -1.15 -2.05 9.19
N PRO A 209 -0.16 -1.32 8.68
CA PRO A 209 1.22 -1.75 8.76
C PRO A 209 1.67 -1.78 10.21
N ASP A 210 2.41 -2.81 10.60
CA ASP A 210 2.90 -3.03 11.96
C ASP A 210 4.42 -3.00 12.07
N SER A 211 5.12 -3.37 11.00
CA SER A 211 6.58 -3.47 11.02
C SER A 211 7.19 -3.13 9.67
N VAL A 212 8.49 -2.82 9.72
CA VAL A 212 9.30 -2.51 8.55
C VAL A 212 10.65 -3.19 8.67
N THR A 213 11.12 -3.77 7.57
CA THR A 213 12.43 -4.42 7.47
C THR A 213 13.19 -3.90 6.26
N MET A 214 14.51 -3.92 6.34
CA MET A 214 15.40 -3.51 5.24
C MET A 214 16.35 -4.66 4.94
N ARG A 215 16.26 -5.24 3.74
CA ARG A 215 17.14 -6.31 3.29
C ARG A 215 17.28 -6.28 1.77
N ASP A 216 18.42 -6.67 1.26
CA ASP A 216 18.67 -6.89 -0.16
C ASP A 216 18.31 -5.68 -1.06
N GLY A 217 18.53 -4.46 -0.56
CA GLY A 217 18.20 -3.24 -1.29
C GLY A 217 16.70 -2.91 -1.34
N LEU A 218 15.89 -3.57 -0.51
CA LEU A 218 14.45 -3.35 -0.38
C LEU A 218 14.09 -2.88 1.02
N LEU A 219 13.24 -1.88 1.08
CA LEU A 219 12.47 -1.53 2.27
C LEU A 219 11.14 -2.26 2.18
N THR A 220 10.90 -3.19 3.10
CA THR A 220 9.68 -4.01 3.12
C THR A 220 8.84 -3.68 4.33
N ILE A 221 7.59 -3.34 4.09
CA ILE A 221 6.58 -2.99 5.08
C ILE A 221 5.64 -4.18 5.22
N HIS A 222 5.40 -4.63 6.42
CA HIS A 222 4.47 -5.69 6.75
C HIS A 222 3.28 -5.12 7.50
N GLY A 223 2.13 -5.72 7.32
CA GLY A 223 0.91 -5.37 8.05
C GLY A 223 -0.01 -6.57 8.18
N GLN A 224 -0.82 -6.55 9.23
CA GLN A 224 -1.81 -7.57 9.51
C GLN A 224 -3.15 -6.94 9.82
N VAL A 225 -4.23 -7.70 9.63
CA VAL A 225 -5.56 -7.27 10.08
C VAL A 225 -5.55 -7.22 11.61
N SER A 226 -5.80 -6.03 12.15
CA SER A 226 -6.00 -5.85 13.58
C SER A 226 -7.40 -6.32 13.94
N ASN A 227 -7.50 -7.45 14.62
CA ASN A 227 -8.75 -7.87 15.28
C ASN A 227 -8.94 -7.01 16.53
N SER A 228 -9.61 -5.85 16.36
CA SER A 228 -10.01 -4.97 17.48
C SER A 228 -11.44 -5.22 17.85
#